data_ee7acc600bddaabf2ae0678ca6c8ce3e
#
_entry.id   ee7acc600bddaabf2ae0678ca6c8ce3e
#
_cell.length_a   1.000
_cell.length_b   1.000
_cell.length_c   1.000
_cell.angle_alpha   90.00
_cell.angle_beta   90.00
_cell.angle_gamma   90.00
#
_symmetry.space_group_name_H-M   'P 1'
#
loop_
_entity.id
_entity.type
_entity.pdbx_description
1 polymer ?
#
loop_
_entity_poly.entity_id
_entity_poly.type
_entity_poly.pdbx_seq_one_letter_code
_entity_poly.pdbx_strand_id
1 'polypeptide(L)'
;MCIAKTKTNYTMANLRVLKKEIDYRLEEFVFDCEMAAFVQPNKEDKIVELMQKSLELRNALYHKANNPAEPKNRTLTRKHYAALRRDMVESYAGLFADLSAVCE
;
A
#
# COMPACT_ATOMS: atom_id res chain seq x y z
N MET A 1 -14.84 -22.72 18.17
CA MET A 1 -13.94 -21.63 17.83
C MET A 1 -13.73 -20.71 19.01
N CYS A 2 -12.51 -20.42 19.33
CA CYS A 2 -12.20 -19.70 20.55
C CYS A 2 -12.18 -18.19 20.30
N ILE A 3 -13.10 -17.47 20.91
CA ILE A 3 -13.23 -16.02 20.78
C ILE A 3 -11.99 -15.32 21.34
N ALA A 4 -11.46 -15.81 22.45
CA ALA A 4 -10.26 -15.25 23.07
C ALA A 4 -9.06 -15.38 22.14
N LYS A 5 -8.91 -16.52 21.47
CA LYS A 5 -7.85 -16.75 20.52
C LYS A 5 -7.98 -15.81 19.31
N THR A 6 -9.20 -15.64 18.82
CA THR A 6 -9.49 -14.71 17.73
C THR A 6 -9.12 -13.27 18.15
N LYS A 7 -9.46 -12.93 19.39
CA LYS A 7 -9.17 -11.61 19.93
C LYS A 7 -7.66 -11.37 20.06
N THR A 8 -6.93 -12.37 20.52
CA THR A 8 -5.48 -12.29 20.68
C THR A 8 -4.78 -12.14 19.33
N ASN A 9 -5.25 -12.85 18.31
CA ASN A 9 -4.66 -12.88 17.00
C ASN A 9 -5.19 -11.77 16.07
N TYR A 10 -6.18 -11.02 16.54
CA TYR A 10 -6.85 -10.02 15.71
C TYR A 10 -5.88 -8.98 15.17
N THR A 11 -5.03 -8.41 16.01
CA THR A 11 -4.06 -7.39 15.60
C THR A 11 -3.05 -7.94 14.60
N MET A 12 -2.55 -9.15 14.82
CA MET A 12 -1.61 -9.79 13.91
C MET A 12 -2.27 -10.13 12.59
N ALA A 13 -3.52 -10.61 12.63
CA ALA A 13 -4.27 -10.91 11.41
C ALA A 13 -4.52 -9.64 10.60
N ASN A 14 -4.88 -8.55 11.27
CA ASN A 14 -5.07 -7.25 10.60
C ASN A 14 -3.78 -6.75 9.97
N LEU A 15 -2.66 -6.87 10.66
CA LEU A 15 -1.37 -6.46 10.14
C LEU A 15 -0.99 -7.27 8.91
N ARG A 16 -1.20 -8.58 8.98
CA ARG A 16 -0.91 -9.48 7.87
C ARG A 16 -1.77 -9.16 6.65
N VAL A 17 -3.06 -8.95 6.87
CA VAL A 17 -4.00 -8.59 5.80
C VAL A 17 -3.62 -7.25 5.19
N LEU A 18 -3.29 -6.27 6.04
CA LEU A 18 -2.88 -4.95 5.57
C LEU A 18 -1.63 -5.02 4.70
N LYS A 19 -0.63 -5.80 5.12
CA LYS A 19 0.59 -5.98 4.33
C LYS A 19 0.31 -6.65 2.98
N LYS A 20 -0.60 -7.63 2.96
CA LYS A 20 -1.02 -8.25 1.72
C LYS A 20 -1.73 -7.27 0.80
N GLU A 21 -2.56 -6.40 1.36
CA GLU A 21 -3.23 -5.37 0.58
C GLU A 21 -2.23 -4.38 -0.02
N ILE A 22 -1.23 -3.99 0.75
CA ILE A 22 -0.17 -3.11 0.26
C ILE A 22 0.56 -3.75 -0.91
N ASP A 23 0.97 -5.02 -0.75
CA ASP A 23 1.67 -5.74 -1.80
C ASP A 23 0.81 -5.94 -3.03
N TYR A 24 -0.47 -6.23 -2.85
CA TYR A 24 -1.41 -6.38 -3.96
C TYR A 24 -1.52 -5.10 -4.78
N ARG A 25 -1.64 -3.97 -4.10
CA ARG A 25 -1.73 -2.68 -4.81
C ARG A 25 -0.44 -2.32 -5.52
N LEU A 26 0.70 -2.64 -4.90
CA LEU A 26 1.99 -2.45 -5.55
C LEU A 26 2.08 -3.28 -6.81
N GLU A 27 1.76 -4.57 -6.73
CA GLU A 27 1.82 -5.47 -7.88
C GLU A 27 0.90 -5.01 -9.00
N GLU A 28 -0.31 -4.59 -8.66
CA GLU A 28 -1.28 -4.08 -9.63
C GLU A 28 -0.74 -2.83 -10.33
N PHE A 29 -0.16 -1.90 -9.56
CA PHE A 29 0.40 -0.68 -10.12
C PHE A 29 1.61 -0.95 -11.00
N VAL A 30 2.52 -1.81 -10.54
CA VAL A 30 3.71 -2.18 -11.31
C VAL A 30 3.31 -2.86 -12.61
N PHE A 31 2.32 -3.74 -12.57
CA PHE A 31 1.80 -4.39 -13.78
C PHE A 31 1.28 -3.36 -14.77
N ASP A 32 0.49 -2.40 -14.30
CA ASP A 32 -0.03 -1.34 -15.17
C ASP A 32 1.09 -0.48 -15.75
N CYS A 33 2.14 -0.21 -14.96
CA CYS A 33 3.31 0.51 -15.44
C CYS A 33 4.04 -0.27 -16.53
N GLU A 34 4.21 -1.56 -16.35
CA GLU A 34 4.86 -2.43 -17.35
C GLU A 34 4.06 -2.43 -18.65
N MET A 35 2.75 -2.54 -18.55
CA MET A 35 1.88 -2.50 -19.73
C MET A 35 1.93 -1.15 -20.41
N ALA A 36 1.94 -0.06 -19.64
CA ALA A 36 2.03 1.29 -20.18
C ALA A 36 3.37 1.50 -20.91
N ALA A 37 4.46 1.03 -20.34
CA ALA A 37 5.78 1.14 -20.96
C ALA A 37 5.87 0.30 -22.24
N PHE A 38 5.20 -0.84 -22.26
CA PHE A 38 5.14 -1.67 -23.46
C PHE A 38 4.42 -0.95 -24.62
N VAL A 39 3.30 -0.30 -24.29
CA VAL A 39 2.49 0.40 -25.29
C VAL A 39 3.12 1.75 -25.69
N GLN A 40 3.75 2.42 -24.76
CA GLN A 40 4.34 3.75 -24.99
C GLN A 40 5.80 3.78 -24.52
N PRO A 41 6.72 3.12 -25.26
CA PRO A 41 8.13 3.05 -24.84
C PRO A 41 8.80 4.42 -24.74
N ASN A 42 8.29 5.42 -25.45
CA ASN A 42 8.83 6.78 -25.39
C ASN A 42 8.57 7.48 -24.05
N LYS A 43 7.72 6.91 -23.22
CA LYS A 43 7.40 7.46 -21.89
C LYS A 43 7.98 6.62 -20.75
N GLU A 44 8.83 5.66 -21.09
CA GLU A 44 9.40 4.72 -20.12
C GLU A 44 10.08 5.42 -18.95
N ASP A 45 10.83 6.48 -19.20
CA ASP A 45 11.55 7.19 -18.14
C ASP A 45 10.62 7.70 -17.05
N LYS A 46 9.51 8.31 -17.46
CA LYS A 46 8.52 8.82 -16.51
C LYS A 46 7.78 7.69 -15.79
N ILE A 47 7.51 6.60 -16.50
CA ILE A 47 6.85 5.43 -15.94
C ILE A 47 7.74 4.79 -14.89
N VAL A 48 9.04 4.65 -15.16
CA VAL A 48 10.00 4.10 -14.20
C VAL A 48 10.07 4.96 -12.93
N GLU A 49 10.03 6.28 -13.07
CA GLU A 49 9.97 7.17 -11.91
C GLU A 49 8.77 6.88 -11.03
N LEU A 50 7.61 6.63 -11.64
CA LEU A 50 6.40 6.29 -10.89
C LEU A 50 6.53 4.92 -10.23
N MET A 51 7.15 3.96 -10.90
CA MET A 51 7.42 2.66 -10.29
C MET A 51 8.30 2.78 -9.04
N GLN A 52 9.34 3.61 -9.11
CA GLN A 52 10.20 3.87 -7.97
C GLN A 52 9.44 4.52 -6.82
N LYS A 53 8.57 5.49 -7.14
CA LYS A 53 7.71 6.11 -6.12
C LYS A 53 6.80 5.09 -5.46
N SER A 54 6.27 4.15 -6.22
CA SER A 54 5.39 3.12 -5.68
C SER A 54 6.14 2.19 -4.71
N LEU A 55 7.39 1.88 -5.02
CA LEU A 55 8.23 1.06 -4.13
C LEU A 55 8.56 1.81 -2.84
N GLU A 56 8.89 3.09 -2.94
CA GLU A 56 9.14 3.94 -1.78
C GLU A 56 7.88 4.04 -0.90
N LEU A 57 6.73 4.21 -1.54
CA LEU A 57 5.45 4.24 -0.83
C LEU A 57 5.19 2.93 -0.10
N ARG A 58 5.41 1.81 -0.76
CA ARG A 58 5.26 0.50 -0.14
C ARG A 58 6.13 0.37 1.10
N ASN A 59 7.39 0.78 1.00
CA ASN A 59 8.31 0.70 2.13
C ASN A 59 7.89 1.62 3.28
N ALA A 60 7.41 2.82 2.95
CA ALA A 60 6.91 3.75 3.96
C ALA A 60 5.66 3.20 4.66
N LEU A 61 4.75 2.60 3.91
CA LEU A 61 3.54 1.99 4.48
C LEU A 61 3.89 0.81 5.36
N TYR A 62 4.85 -0.02 4.95
CA TYR A 62 5.31 -1.15 5.76
C TYR A 62 5.94 -0.66 7.07
N HIS A 63 6.75 0.38 6.99
CA HIS A 63 7.36 0.96 8.19
C HIS A 63 6.29 1.44 9.17
N LYS A 64 5.28 2.15 8.68
CA LYS A 64 4.17 2.62 9.52
C LYS A 64 3.36 1.46 10.08
N ALA A 65 3.15 0.42 9.28
CA ALA A 65 2.39 -0.75 9.71
C ALA A 65 3.11 -1.49 10.85
N ASN A 66 4.44 -1.56 10.79
CA ASN A 66 5.23 -2.25 11.79
C ASN A 66 5.48 -1.43 13.06
N ASN A 67 5.23 -0.12 13.02
CA ASN A 67 5.60 0.79 14.10
C ASN A 67 4.44 1.70 14.51
N PRO A 68 3.35 1.15 15.09
CA PRO A 68 2.28 2.00 15.60
C PRO A 68 2.79 2.81 16.79
N ALA A 69 2.31 4.05 16.93
CA ALA A 69 2.77 4.97 17.96
C ALA A 69 2.50 4.46 19.38
N GLU A 70 1.37 3.81 19.58
CA GLU A 70 0.94 3.31 20.89
C GLU A 70 0.56 1.84 20.77
N PRO A 71 1.56 0.92 20.68
CA PRO A 71 1.27 -0.49 20.38
C PRO A 71 0.46 -1.20 21.47
N LYS A 72 0.49 -0.70 22.70
CA LYS A 72 -0.24 -1.31 23.80
C LYS A 72 -1.68 -0.82 23.90
N ASN A 73 -2.02 0.25 23.20
CA ASN A 73 -3.37 0.81 23.23
C ASN A 73 -4.14 0.31 22.01
N ARG A 74 -5.10 -0.59 22.25
CA ARG A 74 -5.87 -1.19 21.16
C ARG A 74 -6.65 -0.19 20.33
N THR A 75 -7.25 0.78 21.00
CA THR A 75 -8.07 1.78 20.31
C THR A 75 -7.20 2.62 19.38
N LEU A 76 -6.05 3.08 19.86
CA LEU A 76 -5.13 3.89 19.05
C LEU A 76 -4.50 3.07 17.95
N THR A 77 -4.16 1.81 18.22
CA THR A 77 -3.61 0.91 17.20
C THR A 77 -4.63 0.69 16.09
N ARG A 78 -5.90 0.48 16.44
CA ARG A 78 -6.95 0.29 15.46
C ARG A 78 -7.14 1.53 14.59
N LYS A 79 -7.13 2.71 15.21
CA LYS A 79 -7.21 3.97 14.48
C LYS A 79 -6.02 4.18 13.58
N HIS A 80 -4.82 3.78 14.05
CA HIS A 80 -3.60 3.85 13.26
C HIS A 80 -3.72 3.02 11.98
N TYR A 81 -4.18 1.78 12.09
CA TYR A 81 -4.33 0.92 10.92
C TYR A 81 -5.44 1.37 9.98
N ALA A 82 -6.53 1.93 10.53
CA ALA A 82 -7.58 2.49 9.70
C ALA A 82 -7.08 3.71 8.90
N ALA A 83 -6.32 4.58 9.56
CA ALA A 83 -5.71 5.73 8.89
C ALA A 83 -4.73 5.29 7.82
N LEU A 84 -3.93 4.26 8.12
CA LEU A 84 -2.96 3.72 7.20
C LEU A 84 -3.62 3.13 5.94
N ARG A 85 -4.76 2.46 6.11
CA ARG A 85 -5.53 1.96 4.97
C ARG A 85 -6.03 3.09 4.08
N ARG A 86 -6.53 4.16 4.69
CA ARG A 86 -6.97 5.32 3.91
C ARG A 86 -5.81 5.93 3.15
N ASP A 87 -4.67 6.09 3.82
CA ASP A 87 -3.46 6.63 3.18
C ASP A 87 -3.02 5.75 2.01
N MET A 88 -3.05 4.44 2.19
CA MET A 88 -2.70 3.49 1.14
C MET A 88 -3.60 3.67 -0.08
N VAL A 89 -4.91 3.69 0.13
CA VAL A 89 -5.87 3.82 -0.96
C VAL A 89 -5.68 5.15 -1.69
N GLU A 90 -5.58 6.24 -0.94
CA GLU A 90 -5.43 7.58 -1.52
C GLU A 90 -4.11 7.73 -2.27
N SER A 91 -3.02 7.23 -1.68
CA SER A 91 -1.70 7.36 -2.28
C SER A 91 -1.57 6.56 -3.57
N TYR A 92 -2.08 5.33 -3.59
CA TYR A 92 -2.06 4.54 -4.82
C TYR A 92 -3.02 5.07 -5.85
N ALA A 93 -4.17 5.60 -5.44
CA ALA A 93 -5.08 6.28 -6.38
C ALA A 93 -4.38 7.47 -7.04
N GLY A 94 -3.59 8.22 -6.27
CA GLY A 94 -2.78 9.32 -6.81
C GLY A 94 -1.76 8.84 -7.82
N LEU A 95 -1.08 7.72 -7.53
CA LEU A 95 -0.10 7.14 -8.46
C LEU A 95 -0.77 6.66 -9.76
N PHE A 96 -1.94 6.02 -9.67
CA PHE A 96 -2.68 5.61 -10.86
C PHE A 96 -3.11 6.82 -11.69
N ALA A 97 -3.53 7.90 -11.04
CA ALA A 97 -3.88 9.14 -11.73
C ALA A 97 -2.65 9.75 -12.44
N ASP A 98 -1.49 9.72 -11.78
CA ASP A 98 -0.25 10.20 -12.36
C ASP A 98 0.15 9.36 -13.57
N LEU A 99 0.00 8.05 -13.48
CA LEU A 99 0.28 7.16 -14.61
C LEU A 99 -0.64 7.46 -15.78
N SER A 100 -1.93 7.67 -15.52
CA SER A 100 -2.88 8.05 -16.58
C SER A 100 -2.48 9.36 -17.25
N ALA A 101 -2.04 10.33 -16.46
CA ALA A 101 -1.59 11.63 -17.00
C ALA A 101 -0.35 11.47 -17.88
N VAL A 102 0.58 10.60 -17.50
CA VAL A 102 1.78 10.33 -18.30
C VAL A 102 1.40 9.67 -19.62
N CYS A 103 0.40 8.80 -19.60
CA CYS A 103 0.00 8.04 -20.79
C CYS A 103 -0.89 8.83 -21.77
N GLU A 104 -1.32 10.00 -21.39
CA GLU A 104 -2.05 10.88 -22.31
C GLU A 104 -1.12 11.47 -23.40
#